data_660837709539ab013d12837dc435a31a
#
_entry.id   660837709539ab013d12837dc435a31a
#
_cell.length_a   1.000
_cell.length_b   1.000
_cell.length_c   1.000
_cell.angle_alpha   90.00
_cell.angle_beta   90.00
_cell.angle_gamma   90.00
#
_symmetry.space_group_name_H-M   'P 1'
#
loop_
_entity.id
_entity.type
_entity.pdbx_description
1 polymer ?
#
loop_
_entity_poly.entity_id
_entity_poly.type
_entity_poly.pdbx_seq_one_letter_code
_entity_poly.pdbx_strand_id
1 'polypeptide(L)'
;MNLVELLIGLEKQYMNNMQKATFERIYDVVKQIPYGKVATYGQVAALAGSKRWARVVGYALHANPDPENIPCYRVVNRYGEVSKAFAFGGENRQIELLEAEGIEFVDGRVDMDKYQWNQITMDMIG
;
A
#
# COMPACT_ATOMS: atom_id res chain seq x y z
N MET A 1 -6.42 35.32 -18.60
CA MET A 1 -6.84 33.90 -18.66
C MET A 1 -8.20 33.83 -19.37
N ASN A 2 -8.28 33.01 -20.42
CA ASN A 2 -9.56 32.82 -21.10
C ASN A 2 -10.35 31.66 -20.45
N LEU A 3 -11.58 31.45 -20.90
CA LEU A 3 -12.47 30.44 -20.33
C LEU A 3 -11.88 29.01 -20.48
N VAL A 4 -11.24 28.71 -21.62
CA VAL A 4 -10.67 27.38 -21.87
C VAL A 4 -9.53 27.10 -20.89
N GLU A 5 -8.65 28.05 -20.66
CA GLU A 5 -7.55 27.91 -19.71
C GLU A 5 -8.07 27.73 -18.28
N LEU A 6 -9.12 28.47 -17.92
CA LEU A 6 -9.75 28.31 -16.61
C LEU A 6 -10.34 26.92 -16.42
N LEU A 7 -11.06 26.41 -17.42
CA LEU A 7 -11.66 25.07 -17.36
C LEU A 7 -10.61 23.98 -17.27
N ILE A 8 -9.48 24.10 -18.04
CA ILE A 8 -8.37 23.14 -17.96
C ILE A 8 -7.76 23.15 -16.56
N GLY A 9 -7.57 24.33 -15.99
CA GLY A 9 -7.03 24.47 -14.63
C GLY A 9 -7.93 23.83 -13.58
N LEU A 10 -9.24 24.02 -13.68
CA LEU A 10 -10.22 23.41 -12.77
C LEU A 10 -10.26 21.90 -12.91
N GLU A 11 -10.16 21.38 -14.14
CA GLU A 11 -10.13 19.94 -14.37
C GLU A 11 -8.88 19.30 -13.76
N LYS A 12 -7.70 19.91 -13.94
CA LYS A 12 -6.46 19.44 -13.32
C LYS A 12 -6.56 19.45 -11.80
N GLN A 13 -7.15 20.50 -11.21
CA GLN A 13 -7.33 20.59 -9.77
C GLN A 13 -8.25 19.48 -9.26
N TYR A 14 -9.33 19.21 -9.97
CA TYR A 14 -10.26 18.13 -9.64
C TYR A 14 -9.58 16.76 -9.65
N MET A 15 -8.80 16.47 -10.71
CA MET A 15 -8.07 15.21 -10.85
C MET A 15 -7.03 15.04 -9.75
N ASN A 16 -6.29 16.10 -9.41
CA ASN A 16 -5.31 16.08 -8.33
C ASN A 16 -5.98 15.81 -6.98
N ASN A 17 -7.13 16.41 -6.72
CA ASN A 17 -7.88 16.19 -5.48
C ASN A 17 -8.38 14.76 -5.37
N MET A 18 -8.84 14.15 -6.46
CA MET A 18 -9.26 12.76 -6.49
C MET A 18 -8.11 11.80 -6.20
N GLN A 19 -6.94 12.05 -6.81
CA GLN A 19 -5.74 11.25 -6.57
C GLN A 19 -5.32 11.32 -5.11
N LYS A 20 -5.31 12.51 -4.54
CA LYS A 20 -4.97 12.74 -3.14
C LYS A 20 -5.92 11.97 -2.22
N ALA A 21 -7.22 12.04 -2.46
CA ALA A 21 -8.21 11.33 -1.67
C ALA A 21 -8.02 9.82 -1.75
N THR A 22 -7.71 9.29 -2.93
CA THR A 22 -7.44 7.86 -3.13
C THR A 22 -6.19 7.42 -2.37
N PHE A 23 -5.12 8.19 -2.45
CA PHE A 23 -3.88 7.90 -1.72
C PHE A 23 -4.11 7.92 -0.20
N GLU A 24 -4.88 8.87 0.31
CA GLU A 24 -5.20 8.94 1.74
C GLU A 24 -5.95 7.69 2.22
N ARG A 25 -6.89 7.18 1.43
CA ARG A 25 -7.60 5.94 1.73
C ARG A 25 -6.66 4.75 1.77
N ILE A 26 -5.71 4.69 0.84
CA ILE A 26 -4.70 3.64 0.79
C ILE A 26 -3.80 3.71 2.05
N TYR A 27 -3.32 4.90 2.40
CA TYR A 27 -2.49 5.08 3.59
C TYR A 27 -3.23 4.69 4.87
N ASP A 28 -4.51 5.01 4.97
CA ASP A 28 -5.32 4.62 6.13
C ASP A 28 -5.39 3.09 6.29
N VAL A 29 -5.49 2.37 5.18
CA VAL A 29 -5.47 0.90 5.20
C VAL A 29 -4.09 0.38 5.63
N VAL A 30 -3.04 0.92 5.04
CA VAL A 30 -1.66 0.48 5.33
C VAL A 30 -1.32 0.68 6.81
N LYS A 31 -1.78 1.77 7.40
CA LYS A 31 -1.60 2.02 8.85
C LYS A 31 -2.21 0.94 9.72
N GLN A 32 -3.21 0.23 9.24
CA GLN A 32 -3.89 -0.82 10.00
C GLN A 32 -3.19 -2.17 9.94
N ILE A 33 -2.24 -2.36 9.03
CA ILE A 33 -1.50 -3.63 8.93
C ILE A 33 -0.71 -3.81 10.22
N PRO A 34 -0.98 -4.91 10.98
CA PRO A 34 -0.32 -5.08 12.28
C PRO A 34 1.17 -5.34 12.16
N TYR A 35 1.90 -4.99 13.21
CA TYR A 35 3.29 -5.39 13.39
C TYR A 35 3.39 -6.93 13.28
N GLY A 36 4.37 -7.41 12.52
CA GLY A 36 4.58 -8.84 12.33
C GLY A 36 3.66 -9.48 11.30
N LYS A 37 2.94 -8.68 10.53
CA LYS A 37 2.07 -9.14 9.45
C LYS A 37 2.35 -8.37 8.17
N VAL A 38 1.96 -8.98 7.04
CA VAL A 38 2.04 -8.33 5.72
C VAL A 38 0.68 -8.38 5.03
N ALA A 39 0.47 -7.45 4.11
CA ALA A 39 -0.70 -7.45 3.24
C ALA A 39 -0.25 -7.43 1.79
N THR A 40 -1.11 -7.87 0.88
CA THR A 40 -0.83 -7.78 -0.55
C THR A 40 -1.33 -6.46 -1.12
N TYR A 41 -0.78 -6.06 -2.27
CA TYR A 41 -1.28 -4.88 -2.99
C TYR A 41 -2.78 -4.99 -3.28
N GLY A 42 -3.24 -6.17 -3.69
CA GLY A 42 -4.66 -6.41 -3.96
C GLY A 42 -5.52 -6.33 -2.70
N GLN A 43 -5.03 -6.83 -1.58
CA GLN A 43 -5.72 -6.74 -0.30
C GLN A 43 -5.89 -5.29 0.14
N VAL A 44 -4.82 -4.51 0.07
CA VAL A 44 -4.87 -3.07 0.40
C VAL A 44 -5.83 -2.34 -0.53
N ALA A 45 -5.75 -2.63 -1.83
CA ALA A 45 -6.62 -2.02 -2.84
C ALA A 45 -8.10 -2.29 -2.53
N ALA A 46 -8.46 -3.55 -2.26
CA ALA A 46 -9.83 -3.93 -1.97
C ALA A 46 -10.36 -3.22 -0.72
N LEU A 47 -9.54 -3.16 0.33
CA LEU A 47 -9.92 -2.49 1.59
C LEU A 47 -10.03 -0.98 1.42
N ALA A 48 -9.23 -0.39 0.54
CA ALA A 48 -9.27 1.05 0.26
C ALA A 48 -10.47 1.45 -0.62
N GLY A 49 -11.06 0.49 -1.34
CA GLY A 49 -12.26 0.77 -2.11
C GLY A 49 -12.42 0.00 -3.42
N SER A 50 -11.35 -0.52 -4.03
CA SER A 50 -11.46 -1.25 -5.29
C SER A 50 -10.26 -2.15 -5.52
N LYS A 51 -10.52 -3.42 -5.83
CA LYS A 51 -9.48 -4.38 -6.23
C LYS A 51 -8.68 -3.91 -7.44
N ARG A 52 -9.25 -3.04 -8.26
CA ARG A 52 -8.60 -2.49 -9.46
C ARG A 52 -7.48 -1.53 -9.13
N TRP A 53 -7.37 -1.10 -7.88
CA TRP A 53 -6.39 -0.10 -7.45
C TRP A 53 -5.04 -0.69 -7.04
N ALA A 54 -4.75 -1.97 -7.30
CA ALA A 54 -3.49 -2.57 -6.90
C ALA A 54 -2.26 -1.81 -7.42
N ARG A 55 -2.31 -1.35 -8.69
CA ARG A 55 -1.23 -0.52 -9.26
C ARG A 55 -1.16 0.86 -8.59
N VAL A 56 -2.32 1.45 -8.30
CA VAL A 56 -2.41 2.74 -7.61
C VAL A 56 -1.81 2.62 -6.20
N VAL A 57 -2.03 1.50 -5.53
CA VAL A 57 -1.38 1.20 -4.24
C VAL A 57 0.14 1.30 -4.37
N GLY A 58 0.70 0.68 -5.42
CA GLY A 58 2.14 0.78 -5.67
C GLY A 58 2.63 2.22 -5.80
N TYR A 59 1.91 3.05 -6.54
CA TYR A 59 2.24 4.47 -6.68
C TYR A 59 2.14 5.23 -5.36
N ALA A 60 1.08 4.98 -4.59
CA ALA A 60 0.88 5.62 -3.29
C ALA A 60 2.00 5.26 -2.30
N LEU A 61 2.41 3.99 -2.28
CA LEU A 61 3.48 3.54 -1.40
C LEU A 61 4.82 4.15 -1.79
N HIS A 62 5.09 4.29 -3.10
CA HIS A 62 6.32 4.92 -3.59
C HIS A 62 6.37 6.40 -3.18
N ALA A 63 5.23 7.07 -3.15
CA ALA A 63 5.09 8.48 -2.78
C ALA A 63 4.79 8.70 -1.29
N ASN A 64 4.93 7.67 -0.45
CA ASN A 64 4.59 7.71 0.96
C ASN A 64 5.19 8.94 1.66
N PRO A 65 4.37 9.87 2.18
CA PRO A 65 4.86 11.10 2.78
C PRO A 65 5.34 10.95 4.22
N ASP A 66 5.08 9.79 4.84
CA ASP A 66 5.36 9.58 6.27
C ASP A 66 5.71 8.11 6.54
N PRO A 67 6.90 7.66 6.10
CA PRO A 67 7.28 6.25 6.25
C PRO A 67 7.41 5.78 7.69
N GLU A 68 7.53 6.68 8.66
CA GLU A 68 7.57 6.30 10.07
C GLU A 68 6.21 5.81 10.56
N ASN A 69 5.12 6.45 10.13
CA ASN A 69 3.77 6.16 10.60
C ASN A 69 2.93 5.36 9.60
N ILE A 70 3.34 5.32 8.33
CA ILE A 70 2.68 4.53 7.29
C ILE A 70 3.63 3.40 6.90
N PRO A 71 3.47 2.19 7.48
CA PRO A 71 4.44 1.09 7.30
C PRO A 71 4.31 0.44 5.93
N CYS A 72 4.69 1.16 4.88
CA CYS A 72 4.58 0.70 3.50
C CYS A 72 5.39 -0.57 3.24
N TYR A 73 6.44 -0.84 4.02
CA TYR A 73 7.24 -2.06 3.90
C TYR A 73 6.46 -3.33 4.25
N ARG A 74 5.28 -3.22 4.90
CA ARG A 74 4.41 -4.36 5.21
C ARG A 74 3.53 -4.77 4.03
N VAL A 75 3.73 -4.18 2.85
CA VAL A 75 2.99 -4.55 1.64
C VAL A 75 3.91 -5.31 0.71
N VAL A 76 3.48 -6.50 0.30
CA VAL A 76 4.22 -7.41 -0.58
C VAL A 76 3.28 -7.86 -1.70
N ASN A 77 3.83 -8.56 -2.71
CA ASN A 77 2.96 -9.12 -3.74
C ASN A 77 2.29 -10.41 -3.25
N ARG A 78 1.41 -10.98 -4.06
CA ARG A 78 0.64 -12.18 -3.68
C ARG A 78 1.51 -13.40 -3.40
N TYR A 79 2.75 -13.40 -3.87
CA TYR A 79 3.70 -14.49 -3.65
C TYR A 79 4.59 -14.27 -2.41
N GLY A 80 4.41 -13.15 -1.71
CA GLY A 80 5.25 -12.81 -0.57
C GLY A 80 6.56 -12.14 -0.93
N GLU A 81 6.71 -11.68 -2.17
CA GLU A 81 7.93 -11.02 -2.63
C GLU A 81 7.90 -9.53 -2.32
N VAL A 82 9.07 -9.01 -1.91
CA VAL A 82 9.25 -7.57 -1.67
C VAL A 82 9.43 -6.83 -2.99
N SER A 83 9.25 -5.51 -2.95
CA SER A 83 9.41 -4.67 -4.14
C SER A 83 10.89 -4.44 -4.43
N LYS A 84 11.32 -4.70 -5.67
CA LYS A 84 12.67 -4.36 -6.14
C LYS A 84 12.90 -2.86 -6.17
N ALA A 85 11.82 -2.09 -6.25
CA ALA A 85 11.84 -0.64 -6.32
C ALA A 85 11.38 0.02 -5.01
N PHE A 86 11.58 -0.64 -3.86
CA PHE A 86 11.20 -0.08 -2.58
C PHE A 86 11.86 1.29 -2.39
N ALA A 87 11.03 2.34 -2.26
CA ALA A 87 11.46 3.73 -2.29
C ALA A 87 12.36 4.14 -1.12
N PHE A 88 12.34 3.39 -0.02
CA PHE A 88 13.00 3.76 1.24
C PHE A 88 14.19 2.85 1.55
N GLY A 89 14.97 2.52 0.55
CA GLY A 89 16.23 1.79 0.73
C GLY A 89 16.37 0.51 -0.09
N GLY A 90 15.45 0.24 -1.03
CA GLY A 90 15.50 -0.93 -1.90
C GLY A 90 15.01 -2.21 -1.25
N GLU A 91 15.05 -3.32 -1.99
CA GLU A 91 14.51 -4.61 -1.54
C GLU A 91 15.20 -5.14 -0.28
N ASN A 92 16.51 -4.97 -0.16
CA ASN A 92 17.24 -5.44 1.01
C ASN A 92 16.78 -4.71 2.28
N ARG A 93 16.51 -3.43 2.18
CA ARG A 93 16.01 -2.66 3.32
C ARG A 93 14.61 -3.10 3.71
N GLN A 94 13.75 -3.38 2.73
CA GLN A 94 12.42 -3.88 3.02
C GLN A 94 12.47 -5.23 3.75
N ILE A 95 13.34 -6.14 3.30
CA ILE A 95 13.57 -7.43 3.96
C ILE A 95 14.04 -7.23 5.41
N GLU A 96 15.02 -6.35 5.62
CA GLU A 96 15.54 -6.06 6.97
C GLU A 96 14.44 -5.58 7.91
N LEU A 97 13.59 -4.67 7.43
CA LEU A 97 12.50 -4.12 8.23
C LEU A 97 11.48 -5.20 8.61
N LEU A 98 11.15 -6.09 7.67
CA LEU A 98 10.22 -7.18 7.92
C LEU A 98 10.84 -8.23 8.86
N GLU A 99 12.10 -8.57 8.66
CA GLU A 99 12.79 -9.52 9.54
C GLU A 99 12.91 -8.98 10.98
N ALA A 100 13.07 -7.67 11.13
CA ALA A 100 13.09 -7.03 12.43
C ALA A 100 11.76 -7.17 13.18
N GLU A 101 10.66 -7.40 12.44
CA GLU A 101 9.34 -7.68 13.02
C GLU A 101 9.09 -9.17 13.25
N GLY A 102 10.10 -10.01 13.05
CA GLY A 102 9.98 -11.45 13.25
C GLY A 102 9.43 -12.21 12.04
N ILE A 103 9.31 -11.56 10.89
CA ILE A 103 8.83 -12.21 9.68
C ILE A 103 9.96 -13.03 9.04
N GLU A 104 9.72 -14.30 8.84
CA GLU A 104 10.69 -15.22 8.24
C GLU A 104 10.51 -15.28 6.72
N PHE A 105 11.64 -15.28 6.01
CA PHE A 105 11.68 -15.45 4.56
C PHE A 105 12.14 -16.86 4.23
N VAL A 106 11.45 -17.53 3.32
CA VAL A 106 11.82 -18.84 2.79
C VAL A 106 11.93 -18.72 1.27
N ASP A 107 13.10 -19.04 0.72
CA ASP A 107 13.38 -18.91 -0.72
C ASP A 107 13.10 -17.49 -1.24
N GLY A 108 13.45 -16.47 -0.44
CA GLY A 108 13.29 -15.07 -0.80
C GLY A 108 11.88 -14.52 -0.70
N ARG A 109 10.97 -15.27 -0.09
CA ARG A 109 9.56 -14.91 0.03
C ARG A 109 9.05 -15.01 1.45
N VAL A 110 8.10 -14.14 1.79
CA VAL A 110 7.35 -14.27 3.03
C VAL A 110 6.38 -15.45 2.90
N ASP A 111 6.29 -16.27 3.94
CA ASP A 111 5.27 -17.32 4.03
C ASP A 111 3.91 -16.67 4.27
N MET A 112 3.11 -16.55 3.20
CA MET A 112 1.83 -15.86 3.25
C MET A 112 0.80 -16.60 4.10
N ASP A 113 0.88 -17.93 4.21
CA ASP A 113 -0.01 -18.69 5.09
C ASP A 113 0.20 -18.32 6.56
N LYS A 114 1.43 -17.99 6.91
CA LYS A 114 1.78 -17.66 8.30
C LYS A 114 1.65 -16.17 8.61
N TYR A 115 2.00 -15.30 7.68
CA TYR A 115 2.20 -13.88 7.97
C TYR A 115 1.21 -12.93 7.30
N GLN A 116 0.39 -13.41 6.37
CA GLN A 116 -0.57 -12.51 5.73
C GLN A 116 -1.61 -12.02 6.75
N TRP A 117 -1.82 -10.71 6.74
CA TRP A 117 -2.85 -10.09 7.56
C TRP A 117 -4.22 -10.67 7.20
N ASN A 118 -4.88 -11.26 8.18
CA ASN A 118 -6.20 -11.84 8.01
C ASN A 118 -7.22 -10.91 8.64
N GLN A 119 -7.76 -10.00 7.82
CA GLN A 119 -8.74 -9.05 8.31
C GLN A 119 -10.13 -9.68 8.27
N ILE A 120 -10.77 -9.73 9.45
CA ILE A 120 -12.15 -10.19 9.59
C ILE A 120 -13.04 -8.94 9.64
N THR A 121 -14.03 -8.88 8.73
CA THR A 121 -15.01 -7.80 8.74
C THR A 121 -16.29 -8.27 9.43
N MET A 122 -17.15 -7.32 9.80
CA MET A 122 -18.44 -7.66 10.40
C MET A 122 -19.30 -8.51 9.46
N ASP A 123 -19.19 -8.27 8.16
CA ASP A 123 -19.91 -9.06 7.15
C ASP A 123 -19.47 -10.52 7.14
N MET A 124 -18.22 -10.80 7.47
CA MET A 124 -17.67 -12.14 7.51
C MET A 124 -18.07 -12.88 8.80
N ILE A 125 -18.37 -12.14 9.85
CA ILE A 125 -18.77 -12.69 11.15
C ILE A 125 -20.28 -12.98 11.16
N GLY A 126 -21.03 -12.11 10.55
CA GLY A 126 -22.47 -12.22 10.47
C GLY A 126 -22.90 -13.18 9.39
#